data_d7f6b54d80929008bc94a20deec90f88
#
_entry.id   d7f6b54d80929008bc94a20deec90f88
#
_cell.length_a   1.000
_cell.length_b   1.000
_cell.length_c   1.000
_cell.angle_alpha   90.00
_cell.angle_beta   90.00
_cell.angle_gamma   90.00
#
_symmetry.space_group_name_H-M   'P 1'
#
loop_
_entity.id
_entity.type
_entity.pdbx_description
1 polymer ?
#
loop_
_entity_poly.entity_id
_entity_poly.type
_entity_poly.pdbx_seq_one_letter_code
_entity_poly.pdbx_strand_id
1 'polypeptide(L)'
;KHLDPRLASIQIDVACNWHNILCGDRGVARVFGPQKGASPAVVASLETALERYAETIERDLGLDVRSMNGGGASGGLGAGLFAFLGANLYPRYDIVMEYLELDRWLPESDLVITAEGCIDFQTPRGKIPVEVAKRAKCFNLPVIVIAGSIGQDAAINLEHGIDAFTTILETPCELAEAIEQTATLVTNATERMLRTIALGYCLSRREPNLLQKLNSSISGDQKIISDINNLLILE
;
A
#
# COMPACT_ATOMS: atom_id res chain seq x y z
N LYS A 1 17.57 -26.07 18.88
CA LYS A 1 17.56 -26.77 20.18
C LYS A 1 17.46 -25.82 21.39
N HIS A 2 17.58 -24.51 21.22
CA HIS A 2 17.68 -23.53 22.30
C HIS A 2 16.74 -22.34 22.14
N LEU A 3 15.53 -22.57 21.57
CA LEU A 3 14.52 -21.52 21.57
C LEU A 3 14.07 -21.23 22.99
N ASP A 4 13.86 -19.97 23.31
CA ASP A 4 13.29 -19.56 24.59
C ASP A 4 11.87 -20.17 24.72
N PRO A 5 11.60 -20.92 25.83
CA PRO A 5 10.32 -21.61 26.02
C PRO A 5 9.10 -20.65 25.97
N ARG A 6 9.28 -19.36 26.25
CA ARG A 6 8.21 -18.36 26.18
C ARG A 6 7.66 -18.17 24.76
N LEU A 7 8.48 -18.45 23.74
CA LEU A 7 8.04 -18.35 22.33
C LEU A 7 6.92 -19.33 22.00
N ALA A 8 6.82 -20.46 22.69
CA ALA A 8 5.75 -21.44 22.47
C ALA A 8 4.34 -20.89 22.83
N SER A 9 4.26 -19.82 23.62
CA SER A 9 3.00 -19.17 24.02
C SER A 9 2.73 -17.86 23.28
N ILE A 10 3.55 -17.49 22.31
CA ILE A 10 3.44 -16.25 21.56
C ILE A 10 3.02 -16.57 20.13
N GLN A 11 1.93 -15.97 19.67
CA GLN A 11 1.59 -15.96 18.25
C GLN A 11 2.43 -14.86 17.57
N ILE A 12 3.09 -15.22 16.47
CA ILE A 12 3.88 -14.29 15.66
C ILE A 12 3.26 -14.22 14.29
N ASP A 13 2.71 -13.07 13.94
CA ASP A 13 2.15 -12.79 12.64
C ASP A 13 3.08 -11.83 11.88
N VAL A 14 3.40 -12.17 10.64
CA VAL A 14 4.40 -11.47 9.82
C VAL A 14 3.77 -10.91 8.57
N ALA A 15 3.68 -9.59 8.50
CA ALA A 15 3.31 -8.88 7.29
C ALA A 15 4.48 -8.90 6.29
N CYS A 16 4.34 -9.56 5.16
CA CYS A 16 5.44 -9.74 4.22
C CYS A 16 5.04 -9.56 2.75
N ASN A 17 6.05 -9.46 1.88
CA ASN A 17 5.85 -9.52 0.44
C ASN A 17 5.48 -10.95 0.03
N TRP A 18 4.17 -11.22 -0.02
CA TRP A 18 3.58 -12.54 -0.18
C TRP A 18 4.07 -13.32 -1.39
N HIS A 19 4.31 -12.65 -2.51
CA HIS A 19 4.71 -13.30 -3.75
C HIS A 19 6.21 -13.62 -3.84
N ASN A 20 7.00 -13.26 -2.83
CA ASN A 20 8.42 -13.55 -2.79
C ASN A 20 8.66 -14.97 -2.29
N ILE A 21 9.12 -15.84 -3.17
CA ILE A 21 9.55 -17.21 -2.83
C ILE A 21 11.07 -17.27 -2.63
N LEU A 22 11.50 -18.27 -1.89
CA LEU A 22 12.91 -18.38 -1.48
C LEU A 22 13.80 -18.81 -2.63
N CYS A 23 13.45 -19.89 -3.33
CA CYS A 23 14.27 -20.56 -4.34
C CYS A 23 13.55 -20.68 -5.69
N GLY A 24 14.24 -21.18 -6.71
CA GLY A 24 13.72 -21.43 -8.06
C GLY A 24 13.80 -20.22 -8.99
N ASP A 25 13.18 -20.33 -10.19
CA ASP A 25 13.31 -19.33 -11.26
C ASP A 25 12.82 -17.94 -10.87
N ARG A 26 11.88 -17.86 -9.95
CA ARG A 26 11.37 -16.61 -9.35
C ARG A 26 11.87 -16.40 -7.92
N GLY A 27 12.92 -17.12 -7.54
CA GLY A 27 13.54 -17.02 -6.23
C GLY A 27 14.10 -15.62 -5.95
N VAL A 28 14.12 -15.26 -4.68
CA VAL A 28 14.46 -13.91 -4.21
C VAL A 28 15.85 -13.44 -4.68
N ALA A 29 16.82 -14.34 -4.81
CA ALA A 29 18.17 -13.99 -5.29
C ALA A 29 18.13 -13.49 -6.74
N ARG A 30 17.40 -14.17 -7.61
CA ARG A 30 17.28 -13.79 -9.04
C ARG A 30 16.48 -12.51 -9.23
N VAL A 31 15.36 -12.40 -8.53
CA VAL A 31 14.44 -11.27 -8.73
C VAL A 31 14.98 -9.98 -8.15
N PHE A 32 15.58 -10.02 -6.97
CA PHE A 32 15.98 -8.82 -6.23
C PHE A 32 17.48 -8.60 -6.11
N GLY A 33 18.28 -9.62 -6.37
CA GLY A 33 19.74 -9.52 -6.32
C GLY A 33 20.30 -8.42 -7.25
N PRO A 34 19.95 -8.41 -8.56
CA PRO A 34 20.48 -7.45 -9.52
C PRO A 34 20.20 -5.98 -9.13
N GLN A 35 18.98 -5.66 -8.71
CA GLN A 35 18.64 -4.29 -8.30
C GLN A 35 19.34 -3.82 -7.02
N LYS A 36 19.89 -4.77 -6.25
CA LYS A 36 20.71 -4.52 -5.05
C LYS A 36 22.22 -4.57 -5.35
N GLY A 37 22.60 -4.59 -6.61
CA GLY A 37 23.99 -4.54 -7.06
C GLY A 37 24.70 -5.91 -7.15
N ALA A 38 23.97 -7.03 -7.05
CA ALA A 38 24.58 -8.35 -7.22
C ALA A 38 24.91 -8.62 -8.69
N SER A 39 26.16 -8.99 -8.97
CA SER A 39 26.56 -9.50 -10.28
C SER A 39 25.93 -10.88 -10.55
N PRO A 40 25.86 -11.35 -11.81
CA PRO A 40 25.36 -12.69 -12.12
C PRO A 40 26.05 -13.82 -11.34
N ALA A 41 27.32 -13.70 -11.08
CA ALA A 41 28.08 -14.68 -10.29
C ALA A 41 27.66 -14.65 -8.81
N VAL A 42 27.40 -13.46 -8.26
CA VAL A 42 26.90 -13.30 -6.89
C VAL A 42 25.48 -13.83 -6.78
N VAL A 43 24.61 -13.58 -7.76
CA VAL A 43 23.25 -14.15 -7.81
C VAL A 43 23.30 -15.68 -7.76
N ALA A 44 24.10 -16.32 -8.59
CA ALA A 44 24.26 -17.79 -8.59
C ALA A 44 24.79 -18.34 -7.25
N SER A 45 25.71 -17.62 -6.59
CA SER A 45 26.19 -17.98 -5.26
C SER A 45 25.10 -17.86 -4.20
N LEU A 46 24.29 -16.79 -4.26
CA LEU A 46 23.15 -16.60 -3.35
C LEU A 46 22.07 -17.68 -3.55
N GLU A 47 21.77 -18.05 -4.78
CA GLU A 47 20.84 -19.16 -5.07
C GLU A 47 21.31 -20.46 -4.43
N THR A 48 22.59 -20.81 -4.62
CA THR A 48 23.17 -22.01 -4.01
C THR A 48 23.09 -21.96 -2.48
N ALA A 49 23.34 -20.81 -1.88
CA ALA A 49 23.27 -20.65 -0.43
C ALA A 49 21.83 -20.76 0.10
N LEU A 50 20.87 -20.18 -0.60
CA LEU A 50 19.44 -20.27 -0.24
C LEU A 50 18.89 -21.68 -0.43
N GLU A 51 19.31 -22.40 -1.46
CA GLU A 51 18.93 -23.81 -1.63
C GLU A 51 19.46 -24.68 -0.49
N ARG A 52 20.74 -24.51 -0.11
CA ARG A 52 21.31 -25.22 1.05
C ARG A 52 20.61 -24.87 2.37
N TYR A 53 20.19 -23.62 2.50
CA TYR A 53 19.39 -23.20 3.66
C TYR A 53 18.04 -23.92 3.69
N ALA A 54 17.33 -23.99 2.58
CA ALA A 54 16.08 -24.71 2.46
C ALA A 54 16.25 -26.22 2.70
N GLU A 55 17.29 -26.86 2.10
CA GLU A 55 17.62 -28.26 2.33
C GLU A 55 17.89 -28.56 3.81
N THR A 56 18.56 -27.63 4.50
CA THR A 56 18.86 -27.80 5.94
C THR A 56 17.58 -27.74 6.76
N ILE A 57 16.68 -26.80 6.46
CA ILE A 57 15.38 -26.69 7.12
C ILE A 57 14.56 -27.97 6.89
N GLU A 58 14.49 -28.43 5.64
CA GLU A 58 13.75 -29.63 5.29
C GLU A 58 14.28 -30.87 6.03
N ARG A 59 15.61 -31.06 6.01
CA ARG A 59 16.27 -32.18 6.70
C ARG A 59 16.06 -32.18 8.20
N ASP A 60 16.18 -31.01 8.84
CA ASP A 60 16.22 -30.90 10.30
C ASP A 60 14.82 -30.69 10.92
N LEU A 61 13.89 -30.10 10.17
CA LEU A 61 12.55 -29.73 10.66
C LEU A 61 11.41 -30.37 9.85
N GLY A 62 11.69 -31.00 8.71
CA GLY A 62 10.68 -31.62 7.84
C GLY A 62 9.81 -30.59 7.09
N LEU A 63 10.29 -29.35 6.94
CA LEU A 63 9.55 -28.24 6.33
C LEU A 63 10.17 -27.84 4.98
N ASP A 64 9.44 -27.94 3.87
CA ASP A 64 9.88 -27.37 2.60
C ASP A 64 9.46 -25.90 2.49
N VAL A 65 10.45 -25.02 2.45
CA VAL A 65 10.27 -23.56 2.41
C VAL A 65 10.65 -22.96 1.07
N ARG A 66 11.05 -23.74 0.06
CA ARG A 66 11.60 -23.26 -1.24
C ARG A 66 10.62 -22.39 -2.00
N SER A 67 9.39 -22.88 -2.15
CA SER A 67 8.34 -22.25 -2.95
C SER A 67 7.22 -21.62 -2.10
N MET A 68 7.41 -21.59 -0.79
CA MET A 68 6.43 -21.03 0.14
C MET A 68 6.25 -19.54 -0.10
N ASN A 69 5.02 -19.10 -0.19
CA ASN A 69 4.66 -17.69 -0.29
C ASN A 69 5.20 -16.91 0.92
N GLY A 70 5.85 -15.78 0.65
CA GLY A 70 6.49 -14.97 1.69
C GLY A 70 7.82 -15.53 2.20
N GLY A 71 8.20 -16.76 1.85
CA GLY A 71 9.46 -17.37 2.30
C GLY A 71 10.70 -16.59 1.88
N GLY A 72 10.68 -16.01 0.68
CA GLY A 72 11.74 -15.15 0.16
C GLY A 72 11.73 -13.71 0.68
N ALA A 73 10.71 -13.30 1.45
CA ALA A 73 10.62 -11.95 1.96
C ALA A 73 11.89 -11.57 2.76
N SER A 74 12.38 -10.35 2.52
CA SER A 74 13.63 -9.84 3.12
C SER A 74 14.83 -10.78 2.95
N GLY A 75 14.93 -11.44 1.77
CA GLY A 75 16.09 -12.29 1.44
C GLY A 75 16.09 -13.65 2.12
N GLY A 76 14.91 -14.17 2.53
CA GLY A 76 14.77 -15.47 3.20
C GLY A 76 14.44 -15.37 4.70
N LEU A 77 14.29 -14.15 5.24
CA LEU A 77 13.87 -13.97 6.62
C LEU A 77 12.48 -14.58 6.88
N GLY A 78 11.56 -14.48 5.88
CA GLY A 78 10.24 -15.09 5.98
C GLY A 78 10.30 -16.61 6.22
N ALA A 79 11.12 -17.33 5.46
CA ALA A 79 11.35 -18.75 5.67
C ALA A 79 11.90 -19.05 7.06
N GLY A 80 12.84 -18.22 7.56
CA GLY A 80 13.40 -18.39 8.91
C GLY A 80 12.38 -18.17 10.02
N LEU A 81 11.58 -17.12 9.93
CA LEU A 81 10.55 -16.83 10.92
C LEU A 81 9.49 -17.95 10.97
N PHE A 82 9.08 -18.44 9.81
CA PHE A 82 8.18 -19.58 9.72
C PHE A 82 8.79 -20.83 10.34
N ALA A 83 9.99 -21.23 9.88
CA ALA A 83 10.59 -22.51 10.24
C ALA A 83 11.07 -22.59 11.71
N PHE A 84 11.59 -21.49 12.27
CA PHE A 84 12.19 -21.51 13.61
C PHE A 84 11.29 -20.97 14.70
N LEU A 85 10.36 -20.07 14.37
CA LEU A 85 9.47 -19.44 15.35
C LEU A 85 8.01 -19.87 15.21
N GLY A 86 7.68 -20.66 14.19
CA GLY A 86 6.29 -21.04 13.90
C GLY A 86 5.43 -19.82 13.49
N ALA A 87 6.04 -18.78 12.93
CA ALA A 87 5.34 -17.57 12.55
C ALA A 87 4.36 -17.81 11.40
N ASN A 88 3.21 -17.16 11.45
CA ASN A 88 2.27 -17.11 10.35
C ASN A 88 2.69 -15.99 9.38
N LEU A 89 2.84 -16.29 8.10
CA LEU A 89 3.14 -15.29 7.09
C LEU A 89 1.84 -14.83 6.43
N TYR A 90 1.69 -13.54 6.24
CA TYR A 90 0.52 -12.93 5.61
C TYR A 90 0.93 -11.94 4.53
N PRO A 91 0.10 -11.74 3.50
CA PRO A 91 0.23 -10.58 2.64
C PRO A 91 0.24 -9.31 3.49
N ARG A 92 1.26 -8.48 3.32
CA ARG A 92 1.46 -7.29 4.18
C ARG A 92 0.24 -6.37 4.25
N TYR A 93 -0.53 -6.31 3.16
CA TYR A 93 -1.70 -5.44 3.09
C TYR A 93 -2.88 -6.01 3.86
N ASP A 94 -3.07 -7.32 3.84
CA ASP A 94 -4.19 -7.96 4.53
C ASP A 94 -4.10 -7.73 6.03
N ILE A 95 -2.93 -7.96 6.60
CA ILE A 95 -2.71 -7.77 8.05
C ILE A 95 -2.81 -6.29 8.45
N VAL A 96 -2.30 -5.37 7.61
CA VAL A 96 -2.40 -3.92 7.88
C VAL A 96 -3.85 -3.46 7.79
N MET A 97 -4.58 -3.90 6.76
CA MET A 97 -5.98 -3.52 6.56
C MET A 97 -6.88 -4.10 7.67
N GLU A 98 -6.59 -5.31 8.13
CA GLU A 98 -7.28 -5.92 9.27
C GLU A 98 -6.99 -5.15 10.57
N TYR A 99 -5.72 -4.82 10.82
CA TYR A 99 -5.32 -4.04 12.00
C TYR A 99 -5.94 -2.64 12.02
N LEU A 100 -6.08 -2.00 10.86
CA LEU A 100 -6.75 -0.70 10.71
C LEU A 100 -8.28 -0.80 10.73
N GLU A 101 -8.83 -2.03 10.81
CA GLU A 101 -10.27 -2.28 10.74
C GLU A 101 -10.95 -1.61 9.53
N LEU A 102 -10.24 -1.57 8.38
CA LEU A 102 -10.73 -0.84 7.21
C LEU A 102 -12.15 -1.26 6.80
N ASP A 103 -12.41 -2.57 6.81
CA ASP A 103 -13.72 -3.13 6.43
C ASP A 103 -14.86 -2.71 7.38
N ARG A 104 -14.54 -2.20 8.56
CA ARG A 104 -15.51 -1.61 9.50
C ARG A 104 -15.93 -0.21 9.08
N TRP A 105 -15.00 0.58 8.55
CA TRP A 105 -15.25 1.98 8.20
C TRP A 105 -15.83 2.15 6.80
N LEU A 106 -15.49 1.26 5.86
CA LEU A 106 -15.94 1.36 4.48
C LEU A 106 -17.47 1.41 4.32
N PRO A 107 -18.28 0.59 5.01
CA PRO A 107 -19.73 0.65 4.89
C PRO A 107 -20.37 1.97 5.31
N GLU A 108 -19.68 2.74 6.15
CA GLU A 108 -20.16 4.03 6.69
C GLU A 108 -19.59 5.23 5.89
N SER A 109 -18.87 4.96 4.80
CA SER A 109 -18.19 5.98 4.00
C SER A 109 -18.93 6.22 2.68
N ASP A 110 -18.84 7.44 2.17
CA ASP A 110 -19.36 7.84 0.84
C ASP A 110 -18.25 7.94 -0.21
N LEU A 111 -17.01 8.14 0.23
CA LEU A 111 -15.83 8.33 -0.62
C LEU A 111 -14.60 7.83 0.12
N VAL A 112 -13.71 7.18 -0.59
CA VAL A 112 -12.38 6.80 -0.08
C VAL A 112 -11.32 7.65 -0.74
N ILE A 113 -10.48 8.28 0.08
CA ILE A 113 -9.30 9.01 -0.37
C ILE A 113 -8.08 8.28 0.16
N THR A 114 -7.16 7.93 -0.72
CA THR A 114 -5.88 7.30 -0.35
C THR A 114 -4.71 8.05 -0.99
N ALA A 115 -3.52 7.87 -0.46
CA ALA A 115 -2.34 8.60 -0.91
C ALA A 115 -1.18 7.67 -1.26
N GLU A 116 -0.28 8.17 -2.12
CA GLU A 116 0.93 7.47 -2.56
C GLU A 116 1.99 8.50 -2.98
N GLY A 117 3.27 8.16 -2.83
CA GLY A 117 4.36 9.03 -3.30
C GLY A 117 4.38 9.21 -4.81
N CYS A 118 4.09 8.15 -5.57
CA CYS A 118 3.98 8.20 -7.02
C CYS A 118 2.99 7.16 -7.52
N ILE A 119 1.96 7.62 -8.25
CA ILE A 119 1.03 6.73 -8.96
C ILE A 119 1.55 6.48 -10.39
N ASP A 120 1.72 5.21 -10.77
CA ASP A 120 2.32 4.79 -12.03
C ASP A 120 1.84 3.39 -12.46
N PHE A 121 2.46 2.82 -13.51
CA PHE A 121 2.18 1.47 -14.01
C PHE A 121 2.52 0.35 -13.01
N GLN A 122 3.27 0.62 -11.96
CA GLN A 122 3.62 -0.36 -10.93
C GLN A 122 2.58 -0.40 -9.81
N THR A 123 1.78 0.64 -9.66
CA THR A 123 0.77 0.76 -8.59
C THR A 123 -0.19 -0.44 -8.55
N PRO A 124 -0.67 -1.00 -9.69
CA PRO A 124 -1.51 -2.20 -9.67
C PRO A 124 -0.83 -3.47 -9.15
N ARG A 125 0.48 -3.47 -9.03
CA ARG A 125 1.27 -4.63 -8.56
C ARG A 125 1.31 -4.76 -7.04
N GLY A 126 0.27 -4.28 -6.36
CA GLY A 126 0.09 -4.43 -4.91
C GLY A 126 0.65 -3.25 -4.10
N LYS A 127 0.56 -2.02 -4.62
CA LYS A 127 0.73 -0.82 -3.79
C LYS A 127 -0.57 -0.50 -3.03
N ILE A 128 -0.45 0.22 -1.92
CA ILE A 128 -1.56 0.52 -1.00
C ILE A 128 -2.80 1.09 -1.68
N PRO A 129 -2.73 2.06 -2.61
CA PRO A 129 -3.93 2.63 -3.21
C PRO A 129 -4.81 1.60 -3.92
N VAL A 130 -4.21 0.63 -4.62
CA VAL A 130 -4.98 -0.41 -5.32
C VAL A 130 -5.57 -1.43 -4.34
N GLU A 131 -4.87 -1.78 -3.27
CA GLU A 131 -5.41 -2.70 -2.26
C GLU A 131 -6.57 -2.06 -1.48
N VAL A 132 -6.47 -0.78 -1.16
CA VAL A 132 -7.58 0.01 -0.60
C VAL A 132 -8.74 0.07 -1.59
N ALA A 133 -8.47 0.37 -2.86
CA ALA A 133 -9.49 0.45 -3.90
C ALA A 133 -10.25 -0.87 -4.09
N LYS A 134 -9.55 -2.00 -4.11
CA LYS A 134 -10.19 -3.34 -4.19
C LYS A 134 -11.20 -3.56 -3.06
N ARG A 135 -10.85 -3.19 -1.83
CA ARG A 135 -11.75 -3.32 -0.68
C ARG A 135 -12.91 -2.34 -0.76
N ALA A 136 -12.64 -1.08 -1.11
CA ALA A 136 -13.68 -0.06 -1.28
C ALA A 136 -14.71 -0.45 -2.36
N LYS A 137 -14.26 -1.10 -3.45
CA LYS A 137 -15.16 -1.58 -4.51
C LYS A 137 -16.08 -2.71 -4.08
N CYS A 138 -15.75 -3.48 -3.05
CA CYS A 138 -16.70 -4.43 -2.45
C CYS A 138 -17.93 -3.75 -1.85
N PHE A 139 -17.80 -2.46 -1.48
CA PHE A 139 -18.87 -1.62 -0.95
C PHE A 139 -19.40 -0.60 -1.97
N ASN A 140 -19.00 -0.71 -3.24
CA ASN A 140 -19.34 0.22 -4.33
C ASN A 140 -18.91 1.68 -4.07
N LEU A 141 -17.88 1.91 -3.28
CA LEU A 141 -17.39 3.23 -2.95
C LEU A 141 -16.49 3.79 -4.06
N PRO A 142 -16.61 5.09 -4.38
CA PRO A 142 -15.65 5.78 -5.21
C PRO A 142 -14.31 5.95 -4.48
N VAL A 143 -13.22 5.87 -5.26
CA VAL A 143 -11.84 5.95 -4.73
C VAL A 143 -11.05 6.99 -5.48
N ILE A 144 -10.45 7.93 -4.76
CA ILE A 144 -9.57 8.96 -5.32
C ILE A 144 -8.17 8.80 -4.71
N VAL A 145 -7.14 8.89 -5.55
CA VAL A 145 -5.74 8.88 -5.09
C VAL A 145 -5.15 10.29 -5.16
N ILE A 146 -4.55 10.73 -4.06
CA ILE A 146 -3.71 11.93 -4.01
C ILE A 146 -2.26 11.45 -4.02
N ALA A 147 -1.51 11.78 -5.08
CA ALA A 147 -0.15 11.31 -5.26
C ALA A 147 0.86 12.45 -5.21
N GLY A 148 2.05 12.18 -4.69
CA GLY A 148 3.18 13.10 -4.77
C GLY A 148 3.51 13.44 -6.22
N SER A 149 3.48 12.46 -7.11
CA SER A 149 3.69 12.64 -8.55
C SER A 149 2.87 11.64 -9.36
N ILE A 150 2.65 11.97 -10.63
CA ILE A 150 2.00 11.08 -11.61
C ILE A 150 3.11 10.58 -12.54
N GLY A 151 3.38 9.28 -12.49
CA GLY A 151 4.41 8.62 -13.30
C GLY A 151 3.88 8.08 -14.62
N GLN A 152 4.74 7.32 -15.30
CA GLN A 152 4.42 6.73 -16.59
C GLN A 152 3.22 5.77 -16.50
N ASP A 153 2.34 5.82 -17.51
CA ASP A 153 1.18 4.94 -17.67
C ASP A 153 0.25 4.88 -16.43
N ALA A 154 0.20 5.97 -15.64
CA ALA A 154 -0.64 6.06 -14.45
C ALA A 154 -2.12 5.79 -14.72
N ALA A 155 -2.61 6.04 -15.94
CA ALA A 155 -4.00 5.83 -16.35
C ALA A 155 -4.47 4.37 -16.18
N ILE A 156 -3.56 3.38 -16.21
CA ILE A 156 -3.90 1.97 -15.99
C ILE A 156 -4.58 1.73 -14.65
N ASN A 157 -4.34 2.58 -13.68
CA ASN A 157 -4.93 2.46 -12.34
C ASN A 157 -6.45 2.65 -12.33
N LEU A 158 -7.01 3.33 -13.33
CA LEU A 158 -8.47 3.47 -13.49
C LEU A 158 -9.14 2.13 -13.78
N GLU A 159 -8.41 1.15 -14.34
CA GLU A 159 -8.90 -0.20 -14.59
C GLU A 159 -8.79 -1.10 -13.34
N HIS A 160 -8.14 -0.59 -12.28
CA HIS A 160 -7.87 -1.33 -11.05
C HIS A 160 -8.62 -0.82 -9.82
N GLY A 161 -9.76 -0.15 -10.04
CA GLY A 161 -10.69 0.28 -8.97
C GLY A 161 -10.45 1.69 -8.46
N ILE A 162 -9.48 2.43 -8.99
CA ILE A 162 -9.29 3.84 -8.71
C ILE A 162 -10.13 4.63 -9.70
N ASP A 163 -11.02 5.51 -9.21
CA ASP A 163 -11.92 6.29 -10.08
C ASP A 163 -11.29 7.59 -10.56
N ALA A 164 -10.41 8.17 -9.74
CA ALA A 164 -9.68 9.38 -10.09
C ALA A 164 -8.35 9.46 -9.33
N PHE A 165 -7.41 10.22 -9.86
CA PHE A 165 -6.18 10.53 -9.14
C PHE A 165 -5.71 11.95 -9.49
N THR A 166 -4.98 12.57 -8.56
CA THR A 166 -4.40 13.91 -8.71
C THR A 166 -3.01 13.95 -8.11
N THR A 167 -2.21 14.97 -8.47
CA THR A 167 -0.92 15.25 -7.84
C THR A 167 -1.03 16.39 -6.84
N ILE A 168 -0.18 16.35 -5.82
CA ILE A 168 -0.03 17.49 -4.88
C ILE A 168 0.79 18.63 -5.46
N LEU A 169 1.59 18.38 -6.52
CA LEU A 169 2.46 19.40 -7.09
C LEU A 169 1.64 20.51 -7.75
N GLU A 170 1.93 21.75 -7.40
CA GLU A 170 1.31 22.95 -7.95
C GLU A 170 2.16 23.55 -9.08
N THR A 171 3.47 23.43 -8.95
CA THR A 171 4.46 23.88 -9.91
C THR A 171 5.58 22.85 -10.02
N PRO A 172 6.36 22.84 -11.10
CA PRO A 172 7.59 22.06 -11.13
C PRO A 172 8.52 22.49 -10.00
N CYS A 173 8.99 21.55 -9.19
CA CYS A 173 9.90 21.77 -8.09
C CYS A 173 10.83 20.57 -7.90
N GLU A 174 11.92 20.76 -7.16
CA GLU A 174 12.80 19.64 -6.79
C GLU A 174 12.15 18.76 -5.73
N LEU A 175 12.49 17.45 -5.76
CA LEU A 175 11.91 16.47 -4.83
C LEU A 175 12.12 16.86 -3.36
N ALA A 176 13.27 17.41 -3.01
CA ALA A 176 13.57 17.84 -1.64
C ALA A 176 12.61 18.94 -1.18
N GLU A 177 12.30 19.91 -2.05
CA GLU A 177 11.36 20.98 -1.78
C GLU A 177 9.93 20.46 -1.62
N ALA A 178 9.51 19.54 -2.50
CA ALA A 178 8.20 18.89 -2.40
C ALA A 178 8.04 18.11 -1.09
N ILE A 179 9.09 17.42 -0.63
CA ILE A 179 9.11 16.70 0.65
C ILE A 179 8.95 17.68 1.83
N GLU A 180 9.72 18.79 1.82
CA GLU A 180 9.65 19.79 2.88
C GLU A 180 8.25 20.43 2.99
N GLN A 181 7.60 20.64 1.85
CA GLN A 181 6.28 21.29 1.78
C GLN A 181 5.10 20.31 1.75
N THR A 182 5.35 19.01 1.94
CA THR A 182 4.34 17.95 1.73
C THR A 182 3.02 18.27 2.43
N ALA A 183 3.02 18.66 3.70
CA ALA A 183 1.80 18.94 4.46
C ALA A 183 0.95 20.04 3.80
N THR A 184 1.57 21.14 3.36
CA THR A 184 0.89 22.24 2.68
C THR A 184 0.35 21.80 1.32
N LEU A 185 1.17 21.10 0.54
CA LEU A 185 0.81 20.63 -0.79
C LEU A 185 -0.36 19.63 -0.75
N VAL A 186 -0.34 18.69 0.20
CA VAL A 186 -1.45 17.75 0.41
C VAL A 186 -2.73 18.50 0.80
N THR A 187 -2.66 19.44 1.73
CA THR A 187 -3.81 20.25 2.15
C THR A 187 -4.42 21.00 0.96
N ASN A 188 -3.61 21.70 0.18
CA ASN A 188 -4.06 22.46 -0.98
C ASN A 188 -4.66 21.54 -2.07
N ALA A 189 -4.03 20.40 -2.34
CA ALA A 189 -4.53 19.44 -3.33
C ALA A 189 -5.88 18.84 -2.89
N THR A 190 -6.00 18.49 -1.61
CA THR A 190 -7.25 17.97 -1.04
C THR A 190 -8.35 19.01 -1.13
N GLU A 191 -8.09 20.26 -0.79
CA GLU A 191 -9.07 21.35 -0.90
C GLU A 191 -9.53 21.52 -2.36
N ARG A 192 -8.60 21.60 -3.32
CA ARG A 192 -8.95 21.71 -4.75
C ARG A 192 -9.82 20.54 -5.22
N MET A 193 -9.48 19.33 -4.82
CA MET A 193 -10.22 18.14 -5.16
C MET A 193 -11.64 18.18 -4.58
N LEU A 194 -11.79 18.48 -3.29
CA LEU A 194 -13.09 18.57 -2.63
C LEU A 194 -13.96 19.69 -3.24
N ARG A 195 -13.40 20.82 -3.61
CA ARG A 195 -14.09 21.88 -4.33
C ARG A 195 -14.61 21.41 -5.70
N THR A 196 -13.83 20.60 -6.40
CA THR A 196 -14.24 20.02 -7.70
C THR A 196 -15.40 19.04 -7.52
N ILE A 197 -15.36 18.19 -6.48
CA ILE A 197 -16.45 17.27 -6.15
C ILE A 197 -17.72 18.05 -5.80
N ALA A 198 -17.60 19.07 -4.96
CA ALA A 198 -18.74 19.93 -4.59
C ALA A 198 -19.35 20.65 -5.80
N LEU A 199 -18.51 21.12 -6.73
CA LEU A 199 -18.99 21.70 -7.99
C LEU A 199 -19.77 20.67 -8.82
N GLY A 200 -19.27 19.43 -8.93
CA GLY A 200 -19.97 18.34 -9.62
C GLY A 200 -21.34 18.05 -8.99
N TYR A 201 -21.41 18.03 -7.67
CA TYR A 201 -22.67 17.88 -6.93
C TYR A 201 -23.65 19.02 -7.20
N CYS A 202 -23.19 20.28 -7.20
CA CYS A 202 -24.01 21.44 -7.53
C CYS A 202 -24.57 21.36 -8.96
N LEU A 203 -23.72 20.95 -9.91
CA LEU A 203 -24.13 20.81 -11.31
C LEU A 203 -25.19 19.72 -11.47
N SER A 204 -25.05 18.59 -10.74
CA SER A 204 -26.00 17.48 -10.80
C SER A 204 -27.38 17.87 -10.27
N ARG A 205 -27.43 18.71 -9.24
CA ARG A 205 -28.67 19.18 -8.60
C ARG A 205 -29.20 20.52 -9.14
N ARG A 206 -28.44 21.19 -10.04
CA ARG A 206 -28.71 22.55 -10.50
C ARG A 206 -28.87 23.56 -9.34
N GLU A 207 -28.11 23.40 -8.28
CA GLU A 207 -28.07 24.31 -7.11
C GLU A 207 -26.84 25.25 -7.21
N PRO A 208 -26.97 26.44 -7.83
CA PRO A 208 -25.80 27.32 -8.05
C PRO A 208 -25.21 27.93 -6.77
N ASN A 209 -25.91 27.92 -5.66
CA ASN A 209 -25.50 28.62 -4.44
C ASN A 209 -24.63 27.80 -3.46
N LEU A 210 -24.36 26.51 -3.75
CA LEU A 210 -23.55 25.66 -2.86
C LEU A 210 -22.08 26.11 -2.82
N LEU A 211 -21.54 26.60 -3.93
CA LEU A 211 -20.17 27.13 -3.96
C LEU A 211 -19.99 28.39 -3.09
N GLN A 212 -21.04 29.27 -3.02
CA GLN A 212 -20.98 30.43 -2.10
C GLN A 212 -21.03 29.98 -0.63
N LYS A 213 -21.83 28.97 -0.31
CA LYS A 213 -21.87 28.38 1.03
C LYS A 213 -20.52 27.74 1.41
N LEU A 214 -19.86 27.01 0.50
CA LEU A 214 -18.54 26.46 0.71
C LEU A 214 -17.49 27.55 0.95
N ASN A 215 -17.50 28.62 0.18
CA ASN A 215 -16.57 29.75 0.36
C ASN A 215 -16.76 30.46 1.72
N SER A 216 -18.00 30.63 2.19
CA SER A 216 -18.29 31.22 3.51
C SER A 216 -17.94 30.30 4.67
N SER A 217 -17.95 28.99 4.46
CA SER A 217 -17.64 28.00 5.49
C SER A 217 -16.14 27.76 5.65
N ILE A 218 -15.36 27.88 4.57
CA ILE A 218 -13.89 27.73 4.62
C ILE A 218 -13.22 28.95 5.29
N SER A 219 -13.84 30.14 5.22
CA SER A 219 -13.32 31.36 5.86
C SER A 219 -13.67 31.51 7.35
N GLY A 220 -14.45 30.62 7.93
CA GLY A 220 -14.81 30.66 9.34
C GLY A 220 -15.60 29.42 9.77
N ASP A 221 -14.94 28.50 10.36
CA ASP A 221 -15.45 27.43 11.20
C ASP A 221 -15.37 25.97 10.74
N GLN A 222 -14.92 25.21 11.71
CA GLN A 222 -14.83 23.77 11.92
C GLN A 222 -16.06 22.91 11.48
N LYS A 223 -17.08 23.46 10.87
CA LYS A 223 -18.34 22.77 10.55
C LYS A 223 -18.29 21.96 9.26
N ILE A 224 -17.40 22.33 8.30
CA ILE A 224 -17.16 21.49 7.09
C ILE A 224 -16.51 20.16 7.49
N ILE A 225 -15.68 20.16 8.53
CA ILE A 225 -15.02 18.94 9.02
C ILE A 225 -16.08 17.96 9.60
N SER A 226 -17.20 18.45 10.14
CA SER A 226 -18.25 17.58 10.66
C SER A 226 -19.12 16.95 9.55
N ASP A 227 -19.28 17.63 8.43
CA ASP A 227 -20.06 17.12 7.28
C ASP A 227 -19.17 16.27 6.33
N ILE A 228 -17.82 16.36 6.47
CA ILE A 228 -16.83 15.50 5.82
C ILE A 228 -16.46 14.29 6.70
N ASN A 229 -17.00 14.18 7.91
CA ASN A 229 -16.69 13.08 8.85
C ASN A 229 -17.00 11.67 8.32
N ASN A 230 -17.67 11.54 7.19
CA ASN A 230 -17.86 10.28 6.48
C ASN A 230 -16.80 10.02 5.40
N LEU A 231 -15.80 10.88 5.29
CA LEU A 231 -14.65 10.69 4.38
C LEU A 231 -13.54 9.94 5.11
N LEU A 232 -13.24 8.75 4.66
CA LEU A 232 -12.09 7.98 5.13
C LEU A 232 -10.84 8.42 4.39
N ILE A 233 -9.92 9.09 5.09
CA ILE A 233 -8.59 9.43 4.58
C ILE A 233 -7.62 8.40 5.15
N LEU A 234 -6.96 7.66 4.27
CA LEU A 234 -5.93 6.68 4.63
C LEU A 234 -4.59 7.16 4.09
N GLU A 235 -3.63 7.34 4.98
CA GLU A 235 -2.22 7.60 4.66
C GLU A 235 -1.44 6.31 4.40
#